data_de55ca43488bd3d3a41596c63266898a
#
_entry.id   de55ca43488bd3d3a41596c63266898a
#
_cell.length_a   1.000
_cell.length_b   1.000
_cell.length_c   1.000
_cell.angle_alpha   90.00
_cell.angle_beta   90.00
_cell.angle_gamma   90.00
#
_symmetry.space_group_name_H-M   'P 1'
#
loop_
_entity.id
_entity.type
_entity.pdbx_description
1 polymer ?
#
loop_
_entity_poly.entity_id
_entity_poly.type
_entity_poly.pdbx_seq_one_letter_code
_entity_poly.pdbx_strand_id
1 'polypeptide(L)'
;MVQANPVYLIRGDDPSVLGQALTRLTKELIGDGDRSLLLEELTEQDYEDAEGNYSIASLVNAAQTIPFLTESRIVVGRDMGRFSREDDIQTLLEYLHNPLQSTSLILVWEKGPKLQRLGQIPKKLLESVSENGLVIDGRVGRKSKEWVTERVIESGLNLDRASISLIADSIGEEVSRVSSILETLISTFGEGSHLVTDDVRPYLGDLGTVPPWELTDSIAKGDPALALKTLARMQGPGGTHQMQIMGFLNSHFSRILRISGLDLSSPQNAADQLGDKSTFRAKKTLQESRKLGDERSKKAVVLLSKADLDLRGATGTPPEVTMELLVARLANLYR
;
A
#
# COMPACT_ATOMS: atom_id res chain seq x y z
N MET A 1 -20.98 3.63 29.17
CA MET A 1 -21.13 2.85 27.91
C MET A 1 -20.99 3.82 26.77
N VAL A 2 -20.01 3.64 25.90
CA VAL A 2 -19.91 4.42 24.65
C VAL A 2 -21.12 4.03 23.82
N GLN A 3 -21.92 5.00 23.36
CA GLN A 3 -23.08 4.72 22.52
C GLN A 3 -22.54 4.17 21.19
N ALA A 4 -22.73 2.88 20.95
CA ALA A 4 -22.28 2.24 19.72
C ALA A 4 -23.07 2.83 18.52
N ASN A 5 -22.36 3.14 17.44
CA ASN A 5 -23.04 3.52 16.20
C ASN A 5 -23.73 2.30 15.58
N PRO A 6 -24.90 2.47 14.96
CA PRO A 6 -25.57 1.36 14.31
C PRO A 6 -24.84 0.88 13.03
N VAL A 7 -23.99 1.72 12.44
CA VAL A 7 -23.28 1.40 11.20
C VAL A 7 -21.84 1.92 11.23
N TYR A 8 -20.93 1.09 10.74
CA TYR A 8 -19.52 1.44 10.54
C TYR A 8 -19.08 1.06 9.12
N LEU A 9 -18.24 1.89 8.50
CA LEU A 9 -17.59 1.58 7.24
C LEU A 9 -16.08 1.67 7.42
N ILE A 10 -15.39 0.53 7.37
CA ILE A 10 -13.94 0.47 7.39
C ILE A 10 -13.45 0.44 5.95
N ARG A 11 -12.59 1.39 5.58
CA ARG A 11 -11.97 1.46 4.25
C ARG A 11 -10.48 1.75 4.36
N GLY A 12 -9.69 1.25 3.40
CA GLY A 12 -8.24 1.47 3.36
C GLY A 12 -7.61 0.80 2.17
N ASP A 13 -6.31 1.03 2.00
CA ASP A 13 -5.54 0.50 0.87
C ASP A 13 -4.75 -0.77 1.25
N ASP A 14 -4.56 -1.04 2.54
CA ASP A 14 -3.79 -2.16 3.08
C ASP A 14 -4.69 -3.13 3.86
N PRO A 15 -4.78 -4.43 3.44
CA PRO A 15 -5.61 -5.43 4.11
C PRO A 15 -5.26 -5.66 5.59
N SER A 16 -3.99 -5.50 5.97
CA SER A 16 -3.55 -5.68 7.36
C SER A 16 -4.08 -4.54 8.24
N VAL A 17 -4.05 -3.30 7.74
CA VAL A 17 -4.62 -2.13 8.43
C VAL A 17 -6.13 -2.27 8.60
N LEU A 18 -6.83 -2.74 7.55
CA LEU A 18 -8.27 -3.04 7.62
C LEU A 18 -8.57 -4.11 8.66
N GLY A 19 -7.79 -5.20 8.68
CA GLY A 19 -7.93 -6.29 9.66
C GLY A 19 -7.69 -5.81 11.11
N GLN A 20 -6.69 -4.97 11.35
CA GLN A 20 -6.43 -4.38 12.65
C GLN A 20 -7.56 -3.44 13.09
N ALA A 21 -8.05 -2.58 12.20
CA ALA A 21 -9.17 -1.69 12.48
C ALA A 21 -10.44 -2.48 12.83
N LEU A 22 -10.74 -3.55 12.09
CA LEU A 22 -11.84 -4.45 12.36
C LEU A 22 -11.68 -5.14 13.72
N THR A 23 -10.50 -5.71 14.01
CA THR A 23 -10.23 -6.40 15.27
C THR A 23 -10.40 -5.46 16.46
N ARG A 24 -9.89 -4.22 16.37
CA ARG A 24 -10.03 -3.22 17.43
C ARG A 24 -11.49 -2.84 17.64
N LEU A 25 -12.20 -2.53 16.57
CA LEU A 25 -13.62 -2.15 16.65
C LEU A 25 -14.48 -3.28 17.20
N THR A 26 -14.32 -4.51 16.72
CA THR A 26 -15.06 -5.66 17.22
C THR A 26 -14.77 -5.94 18.70
N LYS A 27 -13.52 -5.83 19.13
CA LYS A 27 -13.14 -5.96 20.55
C LYS A 27 -13.81 -4.90 21.43
N GLU A 28 -13.86 -3.65 20.96
CA GLU A 28 -14.50 -2.54 21.65
C GLU A 28 -16.02 -2.75 21.78
N LEU A 29 -16.68 -3.20 20.69
CA LEU A 29 -18.13 -3.43 20.66
C LEU A 29 -18.54 -4.67 21.46
N ILE A 30 -17.73 -5.73 21.48
CA ILE A 30 -17.97 -6.95 22.27
C ILE A 30 -17.80 -6.67 23.77
N GLY A 31 -16.82 -5.84 24.16
CA GLY A 31 -16.50 -5.58 25.56
C GLY A 31 -16.21 -6.90 26.31
N ASP A 32 -16.92 -7.12 27.42
CA ASP A 32 -16.83 -8.34 28.23
C ASP A 32 -17.77 -9.46 27.76
N GLY A 33 -18.46 -9.28 26.63
CA GLY A 33 -19.44 -10.23 26.10
C GLY A 33 -18.80 -11.44 25.43
N ASP A 34 -19.61 -12.46 25.18
CA ASP A 34 -19.18 -13.64 24.43
C ASP A 34 -19.20 -13.37 22.92
N ARG A 35 -18.02 -13.41 22.31
CA ARG A 35 -17.84 -13.18 20.87
C ARG A 35 -18.70 -14.12 20.02
N SER A 36 -18.85 -15.37 20.43
CA SER A 36 -19.58 -16.38 19.64
C SER A 36 -21.09 -16.12 19.60
N LEU A 37 -21.62 -15.41 20.59
CA LEU A 37 -23.04 -15.05 20.66
C LEU A 37 -23.32 -13.68 20.03
N LEU A 38 -22.33 -12.78 20.06
CA LEU A 38 -22.50 -11.39 19.64
C LEU A 38 -22.14 -11.12 18.19
N LEU A 39 -21.15 -11.86 17.64
CA LEU A 39 -20.55 -11.55 16.34
C LEU A 39 -20.95 -12.58 15.29
N GLU A 40 -21.46 -12.07 14.18
CA GLU A 40 -21.62 -12.82 12.93
C GLU A 40 -20.81 -12.12 11.83
N GLU A 41 -19.98 -12.89 11.12
CA GLU A 41 -19.13 -12.39 10.05
C GLU A 41 -19.50 -13.09 8.74
N LEU A 42 -19.81 -12.31 7.71
CA LEU A 42 -20.11 -12.77 6.36
C LEU A 42 -18.98 -12.38 5.41
N THR A 43 -18.61 -13.32 4.55
CA THR A 43 -17.55 -13.19 3.53
C THR A 43 -18.11 -13.29 2.12
N GLU A 44 -17.27 -13.15 1.10
CA GLU A 44 -17.66 -13.27 -0.31
C GLU A 44 -18.44 -14.58 -0.60
N GLN A 45 -18.15 -15.67 0.12
CA GLN A 45 -18.83 -16.96 -0.05
C GLN A 45 -20.29 -16.93 0.43
N ASP A 46 -20.59 -16.16 1.47
CA ASP A 46 -21.92 -16.06 2.06
C ASP A 46 -22.86 -15.19 1.22
N TYR A 47 -22.33 -14.47 0.26
CA TYR A 47 -23.08 -13.63 -0.69
C TYR A 47 -23.41 -14.36 -1.99
N GLU A 48 -22.77 -15.51 -2.27
CA GLU A 48 -22.89 -16.26 -3.50
C GLU A 48 -24.05 -17.27 -3.38
N ASP A 49 -24.98 -17.25 -4.34
CA ASP A 49 -26.04 -18.25 -4.45
C ASP A 49 -25.56 -19.52 -5.17
N ALA A 50 -26.42 -20.53 -5.22
CA ALA A 50 -26.12 -21.81 -5.88
C ALA A 50 -25.86 -21.68 -7.40
N GLU A 51 -26.27 -20.57 -8.01
CA GLU A 51 -26.10 -20.25 -9.43
C GLU A 51 -24.85 -19.41 -9.70
N GLY A 52 -24.13 -18.99 -8.65
CA GLY A 52 -22.92 -18.19 -8.75
C GLY A 52 -23.20 -16.67 -8.82
N ASN A 53 -24.44 -16.20 -8.55
CA ASN A 53 -24.75 -14.78 -8.46
C ASN A 53 -24.47 -14.28 -7.05
N TYR A 54 -24.11 -13.01 -6.95
CA TYR A 54 -23.81 -12.35 -5.67
C TYR A 54 -24.95 -11.43 -5.26
N SER A 55 -25.41 -11.57 -4.01
CA SER A 55 -26.46 -10.72 -3.44
C SER A 55 -26.09 -10.24 -2.03
N ILE A 56 -26.28 -8.95 -1.78
CA ILE A 56 -26.07 -8.34 -0.46
C ILE A 56 -27.21 -8.67 0.53
N ALA A 57 -28.26 -9.35 0.07
CA ALA A 57 -29.42 -9.66 0.88
C ALA A 57 -29.10 -10.48 2.13
N SER A 58 -28.13 -11.41 2.05
CA SER A 58 -27.67 -12.20 3.21
C SER A 58 -27.18 -11.29 4.34
N LEU A 59 -26.38 -10.27 4.01
CA LEU A 59 -25.86 -9.31 4.98
C LEU A 59 -26.97 -8.46 5.59
N VAL A 60 -27.92 -7.98 4.77
CA VAL A 60 -29.06 -7.19 5.23
C VAL A 60 -29.95 -8.02 6.14
N ASN A 61 -30.24 -9.28 5.79
CA ASN A 61 -31.01 -10.20 6.62
C ASN A 61 -30.32 -10.45 7.98
N ALA A 62 -29.01 -10.68 7.99
CA ALA A 62 -28.25 -10.82 9.22
C ALA A 62 -28.35 -9.54 10.09
N ALA A 63 -28.22 -8.35 9.47
CA ALA A 63 -28.32 -7.07 10.17
C ALA A 63 -29.73 -6.75 10.70
N GLN A 64 -30.77 -7.24 10.04
CA GLN A 64 -32.18 -7.10 10.48
C GLN A 64 -32.61 -8.14 11.53
N THR A 65 -31.81 -9.18 11.76
CA THR A 65 -32.13 -10.21 12.73
C THR A 65 -31.94 -9.68 14.14
N ILE A 66 -33.03 -9.69 14.92
CA ILE A 66 -33.04 -9.24 16.30
C ILE A 66 -32.22 -10.21 17.19
N PRO A 67 -31.33 -9.71 18.07
CA PRO A 67 -30.58 -10.55 18.97
C PRO A 67 -31.51 -11.32 19.93
N PHE A 68 -31.25 -12.62 20.16
CA PHE A 68 -32.11 -13.48 20.94
C PHE A 68 -31.57 -13.73 22.37
N LEU A 69 -30.26 -13.92 22.50
CA LEU A 69 -29.61 -14.24 23.78
C LEU A 69 -28.78 -13.08 24.35
N THR A 70 -28.69 -11.97 23.62
CA THR A 70 -27.86 -10.82 23.94
C THR A 70 -28.67 -9.53 23.78
N GLU A 71 -28.21 -8.44 24.38
CA GLU A 71 -28.83 -7.12 24.23
C GLU A 71 -28.47 -6.47 22.88
N SER A 72 -27.36 -6.87 22.28
CA SER A 72 -26.86 -6.35 21.02
C SER A 72 -26.30 -7.45 20.14
N ARG A 73 -26.13 -7.15 18.86
CA ARG A 73 -25.53 -7.99 17.83
C ARG A 73 -24.52 -7.19 17.00
N ILE A 74 -23.47 -7.83 16.57
CA ILE A 74 -22.46 -7.26 15.68
C ILE A 74 -22.49 -8.10 14.40
N VAL A 75 -22.74 -7.46 13.28
CA VAL A 75 -22.73 -8.10 11.95
C VAL A 75 -21.61 -7.47 11.14
N VAL A 76 -20.68 -8.30 10.65
CA VAL A 76 -19.54 -7.86 9.84
C VAL A 76 -19.74 -8.33 8.42
N GLY A 77 -19.80 -7.42 7.47
CA GLY A 77 -19.76 -7.69 6.05
C GLY A 77 -18.35 -7.48 5.51
N ARG A 78 -17.65 -8.61 5.20
CA ARG A 78 -16.33 -8.59 4.56
C ARG A 78 -16.48 -8.52 3.03
N ASP A 79 -15.38 -8.26 2.34
CA ASP A 79 -15.29 -8.32 0.88
C ASP A 79 -16.29 -7.40 0.13
N MET A 80 -16.69 -6.29 0.76
CA MET A 80 -17.71 -5.38 0.25
C MET A 80 -17.35 -4.73 -1.09
N GLY A 81 -16.09 -4.76 -1.50
CA GLY A 81 -15.65 -4.28 -2.81
C GLY A 81 -16.29 -5.01 -4.01
N ARG A 82 -16.94 -6.15 -3.77
CA ARG A 82 -17.77 -6.88 -4.75
C ARG A 82 -18.98 -6.02 -5.20
N PHE A 83 -19.56 -5.26 -4.29
CA PHE A 83 -20.79 -4.50 -4.49
C PHE A 83 -20.49 -3.03 -4.84
N SER A 84 -19.73 -2.79 -5.90
CA SER A 84 -19.30 -1.45 -6.30
C SER A 84 -20.32 -0.67 -7.14
N ARG A 85 -21.43 -1.29 -7.52
CA ARG A 85 -22.52 -0.67 -8.29
C ARG A 85 -23.67 -0.32 -7.35
N GLU A 86 -24.32 0.80 -7.59
CA GLU A 86 -25.47 1.24 -6.76
C GLU A 86 -26.62 0.24 -6.76
N ASP A 87 -26.86 -0.41 -7.91
CA ASP A 87 -27.91 -1.43 -8.03
C ASP A 87 -27.66 -2.65 -7.12
N ASP A 88 -26.38 -3.01 -6.91
CA ASP A 88 -26.01 -4.17 -6.10
C ASP A 88 -26.24 -3.93 -4.60
N ILE A 89 -26.36 -2.67 -4.16
CA ILE A 89 -26.48 -2.28 -2.74
C ILE A 89 -27.83 -1.64 -2.39
N GLN A 90 -28.82 -1.70 -3.26
CA GLN A 90 -30.10 -1.02 -3.06
C GLN A 90 -30.79 -1.44 -1.74
N THR A 91 -30.85 -2.73 -1.46
CA THR A 91 -31.43 -3.26 -0.21
C THR A 91 -30.62 -2.84 1.03
N LEU A 92 -29.30 -2.71 0.91
CA LEU A 92 -28.46 -2.18 1.98
C LEU A 92 -28.76 -0.69 2.22
N LEU A 93 -28.90 0.13 1.16
CA LEU A 93 -29.23 1.55 1.29
C LEU A 93 -30.59 1.73 1.96
N GLU A 94 -31.59 0.89 1.64
CA GLU A 94 -32.90 0.90 2.30
C GLU A 94 -32.79 0.61 3.79
N TYR A 95 -31.99 -0.40 4.18
CA TYR A 95 -31.72 -0.71 5.59
C TYR A 95 -31.01 0.45 6.32
N LEU A 96 -30.06 1.11 5.68
CA LEU A 96 -29.30 2.21 6.26
C LEU A 96 -30.13 3.47 6.56
N HIS A 97 -31.31 3.63 5.98
CA HIS A 97 -32.23 4.72 6.32
C HIS A 97 -32.81 4.60 7.73
N ASN A 98 -32.99 3.38 8.23
CA ASN A 98 -33.49 3.14 9.58
C ASN A 98 -32.84 1.85 10.16
N PRO A 99 -31.54 1.87 10.49
CA PRO A 99 -30.85 0.70 10.97
C PRO A 99 -31.31 0.31 12.38
N LEU A 100 -31.33 -1.00 12.66
CA LEU A 100 -31.64 -1.53 13.99
C LEU A 100 -30.62 -1.04 15.02
N GLN A 101 -31.11 -0.38 16.07
CA GLN A 101 -30.25 0.14 17.15
C GLN A 101 -29.62 -0.96 18.01
N SER A 102 -30.18 -2.16 18.00
CA SER A 102 -29.62 -3.34 18.67
C SER A 102 -28.54 -4.06 17.84
N THR A 103 -28.30 -3.60 16.61
CA THR A 103 -27.28 -4.20 15.71
C THR A 103 -26.23 -3.16 15.34
N SER A 104 -24.96 -3.51 15.51
CA SER A 104 -23.84 -2.76 14.92
C SER A 104 -23.41 -3.45 13.63
N LEU A 105 -23.74 -2.85 12.49
CA LEU A 105 -23.33 -3.32 11.17
C LEU A 105 -21.96 -2.73 10.80
N ILE A 106 -20.97 -3.57 10.56
CA ILE A 106 -19.62 -3.18 10.14
C ILE A 106 -19.41 -3.62 8.69
N LEU A 107 -19.21 -2.66 7.79
CA LEU A 107 -18.91 -2.88 6.39
C LEU A 107 -17.41 -2.73 6.17
N VAL A 108 -16.73 -3.77 5.68
CA VAL A 108 -15.30 -3.72 5.36
C VAL A 108 -15.11 -3.62 3.86
N TRP A 109 -14.67 -2.45 3.39
CA TRP A 109 -14.45 -2.22 1.97
C TRP A 109 -13.10 -2.74 1.54
N GLU A 110 -13.07 -3.99 1.19
CA GLU A 110 -11.87 -4.72 0.76
C GLU A 110 -12.16 -5.58 -0.46
N LYS A 111 -11.07 -6.07 -1.06
CA LYS A 111 -11.14 -6.94 -2.24
C LYS A 111 -11.33 -8.39 -1.82
N GLY A 112 -12.44 -8.99 -2.21
CA GLY A 112 -12.65 -10.42 -2.04
C GLY A 112 -11.72 -11.31 -2.89
N PRO A 113 -11.58 -12.58 -2.52
CA PRO A 113 -10.68 -13.54 -3.18
C PRO A 113 -10.91 -13.69 -4.69
N LYS A 114 -12.17 -13.65 -5.13
CA LYS A 114 -12.55 -13.82 -6.54
C LYS A 114 -12.52 -12.52 -7.36
N LEU A 115 -12.29 -11.37 -6.74
CA LEU A 115 -12.17 -10.09 -7.42
C LEU A 115 -10.75 -9.87 -7.95
N GLN A 116 -10.61 -9.41 -9.19
CA GLN A 116 -9.31 -8.99 -9.74
C GLN A 116 -8.90 -7.59 -9.24
N ARG A 117 -9.87 -6.70 -9.04
CA ARG A 117 -9.64 -5.29 -8.72
C ARG A 117 -10.68 -4.78 -7.73
N LEU A 118 -10.24 -4.02 -6.73
CA LEU A 118 -11.14 -3.34 -5.80
C LEU A 118 -11.92 -2.25 -6.53
N GLY A 119 -13.25 -2.31 -6.46
CA GLY A 119 -14.15 -1.26 -6.97
C GLY A 119 -14.18 -0.04 -6.05
N GLN A 120 -14.62 1.08 -6.60
CA GLN A 120 -14.85 2.29 -5.79
C GLN A 120 -16.08 2.12 -4.90
N ILE A 121 -16.05 2.74 -3.72
CA ILE A 121 -17.20 2.80 -2.83
C ILE A 121 -18.30 3.63 -3.52
N PRO A 122 -19.52 3.10 -3.66
CA PRO A 122 -20.64 3.89 -4.18
C PRO A 122 -20.88 5.15 -3.34
N LYS A 123 -21.08 6.27 -4.01
CA LYS A 123 -21.23 7.57 -3.35
C LYS A 123 -22.37 7.59 -2.34
N LYS A 124 -23.51 7.02 -2.72
CA LYS A 124 -24.69 6.91 -1.84
C LYS A 124 -24.43 6.10 -0.58
N LEU A 125 -23.62 5.02 -0.67
CA LEU A 125 -23.23 4.25 0.50
C LEU A 125 -22.41 5.10 1.48
N LEU A 126 -21.43 5.84 0.95
CA LEU A 126 -20.59 6.70 1.78
C LEU A 126 -21.40 7.83 2.46
N GLU A 127 -22.35 8.43 1.73
CA GLU A 127 -23.26 9.45 2.24
C GLU A 127 -24.15 8.87 3.35
N SER A 128 -24.83 7.74 3.10
CA SER A 128 -25.73 7.09 4.08
C SER A 128 -25.01 6.67 5.37
N VAL A 129 -23.77 6.13 5.25
CA VAL A 129 -23.00 5.78 6.44
C VAL A 129 -22.52 7.04 7.17
N SER A 130 -22.17 8.11 6.46
CA SER A 130 -21.74 9.37 7.09
C SER A 130 -22.86 10.06 7.88
N GLU A 131 -24.11 9.85 7.47
CA GLU A 131 -25.29 10.41 8.15
C GLU A 131 -25.68 9.62 9.40
N ASN A 132 -25.61 8.28 9.35
CA ASN A 132 -26.17 7.39 10.38
C ASN A 132 -25.12 6.54 11.12
N GLY A 133 -23.83 6.73 10.84
CA GLY A 133 -22.77 5.88 11.37
C GLY A 133 -21.42 6.55 11.40
N LEU A 134 -20.36 5.73 11.36
CA LEU A 134 -18.98 6.16 11.41
C LEU A 134 -18.14 5.57 10.27
N VAL A 135 -17.43 6.41 9.55
CA VAL A 135 -16.43 5.97 8.56
C VAL A 135 -15.04 5.92 9.21
N ILE A 136 -14.46 4.74 9.26
CA ILE A 136 -13.08 4.49 9.73
C ILE A 136 -12.18 4.44 8.50
N ASP A 137 -11.33 5.44 8.34
CA ASP A 137 -10.44 5.58 7.19
C ASP A 137 -9.03 5.06 7.52
N GLY A 138 -8.71 3.86 7.06
CA GLY A 138 -7.39 3.23 7.19
C GLY A 138 -6.41 3.58 6.07
N ARG A 139 -6.73 4.57 5.21
CA ARG A 139 -5.81 5.04 4.17
C ARG A 139 -4.71 5.87 4.79
N VAL A 140 -3.49 5.38 4.70
CA VAL A 140 -2.33 6.04 5.29
C VAL A 140 -1.81 7.19 4.40
N GLY A 141 -1.88 7.05 3.09
CA GLY A 141 -1.59 8.07 2.09
C GLY A 141 -0.33 8.88 2.39
N ARG A 142 -0.40 10.22 2.15
CA ARG A 142 0.72 11.16 2.43
C ARG A 142 0.95 11.45 3.93
N LYS A 143 0.14 10.89 4.83
CA LYS A 143 0.17 11.13 6.29
C LYS A 143 0.83 9.99 7.07
N SER A 144 1.76 9.28 6.46
CA SER A 144 2.45 8.13 7.09
C SER A 144 3.06 8.47 8.46
N LYS A 145 3.62 9.68 8.63
CA LYS A 145 4.20 10.11 9.92
C LYS A 145 3.15 10.30 11.02
N GLU A 146 2.01 10.91 10.71
CA GLU A 146 0.91 11.09 11.66
C GLU A 146 0.38 9.72 12.09
N TRP A 147 0.15 8.84 11.12
CA TRP A 147 -0.32 7.48 11.37
C TRP A 147 0.68 6.66 12.21
N VAL A 148 1.99 6.71 11.90
CA VAL A 148 3.03 6.06 12.72
C VAL A 148 3.05 6.63 14.13
N THR A 149 2.88 7.94 14.29
CA THR A 149 2.83 8.60 15.61
C THR A 149 1.67 8.05 16.46
N GLU A 150 0.48 7.91 15.87
CA GLU A 150 -0.68 7.33 16.54
C GLU A 150 -0.41 5.89 16.98
N ARG A 151 0.19 5.06 16.12
CA ARG A 151 0.55 3.67 16.45
C ARG A 151 1.60 3.58 17.57
N VAL A 152 2.58 4.46 17.57
CA VAL A 152 3.58 4.54 18.65
C VAL A 152 2.91 4.89 19.98
N ILE A 153 2.01 5.86 20.00
CA ILE A 153 1.25 6.23 21.22
C ILE A 153 0.41 5.04 21.70
N GLU A 154 -0.32 4.36 20.80
CA GLU A 154 -1.13 3.17 21.13
C GLU A 154 -0.29 2.00 21.65
N SER A 155 0.95 1.86 21.19
CA SER A 155 1.88 0.80 21.62
C SER A 155 2.45 1.00 23.02
N GLY A 156 2.28 2.19 23.61
CA GLY A 156 2.85 2.54 24.90
C GLY A 156 4.35 2.83 24.89
N LEU A 157 5.03 2.77 23.73
CA LEU A 157 6.44 3.14 23.60
C LEU A 157 6.62 4.68 23.56
N ASN A 158 7.74 5.13 24.09
CA ASN A 158 8.14 6.54 24.03
C ASN A 158 9.27 6.71 23.02
N LEU A 159 8.92 7.08 21.77
CA LEU A 159 9.87 7.34 20.70
C LEU A 159 10.05 8.86 20.50
N ASP A 160 11.29 9.28 20.24
CA ASP A 160 11.53 10.65 19.84
C ASP A 160 11.06 10.93 18.39
N ARG A 161 10.92 12.19 18.03
CA ARG A 161 10.44 12.61 16.69
C ARG A 161 11.32 12.09 15.55
N ALA A 162 12.63 11.95 15.80
CA ALA A 162 13.57 11.46 14.81
C ALA A 162 13.36 9.96 14.56
N SER A 163 13.13 9.18 15.60
CA SER A 163 12.80 7.74 15.53
C SER A 163 11.47 7.49 14.80
N ILE A 164 10.42 8.28 15.12
CA ILE A 164 9.14 8.21 14.41
C ILE A 164 9.31 8.54 12.92
N SER A 165 10.05 9.59 12.60
CA SER A 165 10.39 9.93 11.21
C SER A 165 11.15 8.79 10.51
N LEU A 166 12.14 8.21 11.20
CA LEU A 166 12.94 7.12 10.66
C LEU A 166 12.08 5.89 10.37
N ILE A 167 11.16 5.51 11.27
CA ILE A 167 10.19 4.42 11.03
C ILE A 167 9.34 4.77 9.81
N ALA A 168 8.72 5.95 9.78
CA ALA A 168 7.84 6.36 8.68
C ALA A 168 8.56 6.39 7.31
N ASP A 169 9.81 6.82 7.29
CA ASP A 169 10.63 6.86 6.08
C ASP A 169 11.10 5.45 5.66
N SER A 170 11.23 4.51 6.62
CA SER A 170 11.68 3.14 6.36
C SER A 170 10.58 2.22 5.81
N ILE A 171 9.34 2.44 6.21
CA ILE A 171 8.21 1.58 5.80
C ILE A 171 7.71 1.92 4.39
N GLY A 172 7.90 3.16 3.90
CA GLY A 172 7.39 3.61 2.60
C GLY A 172 5.88 3.43 2.49
N GLU A 173 5.42 2.56 1.57
CA GLU A 173 4.00 2.22 1.39
C GLU A 173 3.58 0.97 2.19
N GLU A 174 4.52 0.26 2.83
CA GLU A 174 4.25 -0.98 3.59
C GLU A 174 3.89 -0.71 5.05
N VAL A 175 2.79 -0.05 5.27
CA VAL A 175 2.33 0.37 6.61
C VAL A 175 2.08 -0.79 7.58
N SER A 176 1.78 -1.99 7.08
CA SER A 176 1.63 -3.22 7.87
C SER A 176 2.88 -3.58 8.69
N ARG A 177 4.08 -3.17 8.24
CA ARG A 177 5.33 -3.40 8.96
C ARG A 177 5.45 -2.64 10.27
N VAL A 178 4.73 -1.54 10.45
CA VAL A 178 4.83 -0.73 11.68
C VAL A 178 4.47 -1.56 12.90
N SER A 179 3.38 -2.32 12.86
CA SER A 179 2.95 -3.16 13.97
C SER A 179 4.04 -4.17 14.38
N SER A 180 4.61 -4.87 13.40
CA SER A 180 5.69 -5.84 13.64
C SER A 180 6.96 -5.19 14.20
N ILE A 181 7.31 -3.98 13.73
CA ILE A 181 8.43 -3.21 14.27
C ILE A 181 8.16 -2.84 15.73
N LEU A 182 6.99 -2.28 16.03
CA LEU A 182 6.64 -1.87 17.39
C LEU A 182 6.56 -3.07 18.36
N GLU A 183 5.97 -4.20 17.93
CA GLU A 183 5.95 -5.44 18.72
C GLU A 183 7.37 -5.96 19.01
N THR A 184 8.26 -5.89 18.02
CA THR A 184 9.67 -6.28 18.19
C THR A 184 10.37 -5.35 19.19
N LEU A 185 10.15 -4.04 19.10
CA LEU A 185 10.71 -3.07 20.03
C LEU A 185 10.18 -3.29 21.45
N ILE A 186 8.88 -3.53 21.63
CA ILE A 186 8.27 -3.85 22.94
C ILE A 186 8.88 -5.13 23.51
N SER A 187 8.99 -6.18 22.69
CA SER A 187 9.54 -7.47 23.13
C SER A 187 11.02 -7.37 23.54
N THR A 188 11.77 -6.44 22.92
CA THR A 188 13.21 -6.26 23.18
C THR A 188 13.48 -5.34 24.36
N PHE A 189 12.77 -4.22 24.45
CA PHE A 189 13.07 -3.14 25.39
C PHE A 189 12.06 -3.03 26.53
N GLY A 190 10.90 -3.66 26.40
CA GLY A 190 9.78 -3.58 27.34
C GLY A 190 8.81 -2.43 27.04
N GLU A 191 7.60 -2.54 27.59
CA GLU A 191 6.58 -1.47 27.52
C GLU A 191 7.06 -0.21 28.24
N GLY A 192 6.68 0.96 27.74
CA GLY A 192 7.02 2.25 28.34
C GLY A 192 8.45 2.72 28.11
N SER A 193 9.29 1.93 27.41
CA SER A 193 10.69 2.28 27.18
C SER A 193 10.85 3.54 26.35
N HIS A 194 11.84 4.36 26.74
CA HIS A 194 12.29 5.52 25.97
C HIS A 194 13.36 5.08 24.97
N LEU A 195 13.07 5.18 23.68
CA LEU A 195 13.96 4.74 22.62
C LEU A 195 14.33 5.93 21.70
N VAL A 196 15.61 5.98 21.33
CA VAL A 196 16.15 6.94 20.37
C VAL A 196 16.49 6.28 19.04
N THR A 197 16.83 7.07 18.04
CA THR A 197 17.07 6.61 16.67
C THR A 197 18.03 5.43 16.56
N ASP A 198 19.09 5.40 17.38
CA ASP A 198 20.09 4.32 17.33
C ASP A 198 19.57 3.00 17.93
N ASP A 199 18.62 3.06 18.87
CA ASP A 199 17.93 1.88 19.41
C ASP A 199 16.96 1.27 18.40
N VAL A 200 16.29 2.12 17.64
CA VAL A 200 15.25 1.71 16.67
C VAL A 200 15.85 1.20 15.36
N ARG A 201 16.93 1.82 14.90
CA ARG A 201 17.57 1.54 13.61
C ARG A 201 17.83 0.06 13.32
N PRO A 202 18.36 -0.76 14.25
CA PRO A 202 18.62 -2.18 14.00
C PRO A 202 17.37 -3.01 13.69
N TYR A 203 16.19 -2.56 14.16
CA TYR A 203 14.91 -3.28 14.02
C TYR A 203 14.09 -2.86 12.82
N LEU A 204 14.52 -1.84 12.09
CA LEU A 204 13.83 -1.40 10.88
C LEU A 204 14.08 -2.33 9.69
N GLY A 205 14.98 -3.29 9.84
CA GLY A 205 15.58 -4.02 8.74
C GLY A 205 16.47 -3.08 7.91
N ASP A 206 17.08 -3.55 6.87
CA ASP A 206 17.64 -2.63 5.87
C ASP A 206 16.48 -1.76 5.37
N LEU A 207 16.57 -0.45 5.65
CA LEU A 207 15.63 0.63 5.37
C LEU A 207 14.80 0.30 4.14
N GLY A 208 13.52 0.06 4.30
CA GLY A 208 12.56 -0.51 3.36
C GLY A 208 12.96 -0.42 1.91
N THR A 209 12.75 -1.46 1.12
CA THR A 209 13.30 -1.62 -0.24
C THR A 209 13.54 -0.29 -0.93
N VAL A 210 14.82 0.05 -1.14
CA VAL A 210 15.23 1.35 -1.72
C VAL A 210 14.34 1.60 -2.94
N PRO A 211 13.54 2.68 -2.97
CA PRO A 211 12.61 2.87 -4.06
C PRO A 211 13.35 2.92 -5.39
N PRO A 212 12.83 2.31 -6.47
CA PRO A 212 13.51 2.27 -7.77
C PRO A 212 13.96 3.62 -8.29
N TRP A 213 13.23 4.69 -7.96
CA TRP A 213 13.61 6.05 -8.39
C TRP A 213 14.86 6.58 -7.69
N GLU A 214 15.19 6.13 -6.49
CA GLU A 214 16.42 6.53 -5.79
C GLU A 214 17.67 6.02 -6.54
N LEU A 215 17.59 4.81 -7.09
CA LEU A 215 18.65 4.26 -7.93
C LEU A 215 18.77 5.05 -9.25
N THR A 216 17.67 5.28 -9.96
CA THR A 216 17.70 6.04 -11.22
C THR A 216 18.15 7.48 -11.01
N ASP A 217 17.77 8.12 -9.92
CA ASP A 217 18.23 9.46 -9.56
C ASP A 217 19.72 9.50 -9.22
N SER A 218 20.23 8.46 -8.54
CA SER A 218 21.67 8.32 -8.26
C SER A 218 22.47 8.15 -9.54
N ILE A 219 21.99 7.33 -10.47
CA ILE A 219 22.57 7.17 -11.81
C ILE A 219 22.56 8.50 -12.57
N ALA A 220 21.43 9.21 -12.59
CA ALA A 220 21.28 10.48 -13.31
C ALA A 220 22.15 11.63 -12.76
N LYS A 221 22.65 11.51 -11.52
CA LYS A 221 23.67 12.45 -10.98
C LYS A 221 25.02 12.28 -11.63
N GLY A 222 25.32 11.15 -12.27
CA GLY A 222 26.62 10.86 -12.87
C GLY A 222 27.70 10.51 -11.84
N ASP A 223 27.30 10.02 -10.67
CA ASP A 223 28.19 9.57 -9.60
C ASP A 223 28.10 8.05 -9.43
N PRO A 224 29.05 7.27 -9.99
CA PRO A 224 29.05 5.82 -9.87
C PRO A 224 29.14 5.32 -8.43
N ALA A 225 29.87 6.01 -7.56
CA ALA A 225 30.04 5.57 -6.18
C ALA A 225 28.70 5.68 -5.41
N LEU A 226 27.97 6.77 -5.61
CA LEU A 226 26.62 6.94 -5.05
C LEU A 226 25.64 5.91 -5.62
N ALA A 227 25.69 5.67 -6.93
CA ALA A 227 24.80 4.71 -7.60
C ALA A 227 25.05 3.28 -7.11
N LEU A 228 26.32 2.87 -6.95
CA LEU A 228 26.69 1.56 -6.39
C LEU A 228 26.27 1.42 -4.93
N LYS A 229 26.43 2.47 -4.11
CA LYS A 229 25.97 2.47 -2.72
C LYS A 229 24.45 2.28 -2.65
N THR A 230 23.72 2.93 -3.54
CA THR A 230 22.24 2.80 -3.62
C THR A 230 21.83 1.40 -4.08
N LEU A 231 22.55 0.83 -5.07
CA LEU A 231 22.33 -0.55 -5.53
C LEU A 231 22.56 -1.56 -4.41
N ALA A 232 23.68 -1.44 -3.66
CA ALA A 232 24.00 -2.33 -2.55
C ALA A 232 22.92 -2.30 -1.46
N ARG A 233 22.37 -1.11 -1.13
CA ARG A 233 21.24 -0.97 -0.22
C ARG A 233 19.98 -1.64 -0.77
N MET A 234 19.76 -1.55 -2.08
CA MET A 234 18.59 -2.13 -2.75
C MET A 234 18.62 -3.66 -2.81
N GLN A 235 19.83 -4.23 -2.82
CA GLN A 235 20.09 -5.68 -2.88
C GLN A 235 20.40 -6.31 -1.51
N GLY A 236 20.40 -5.54 -0.41
CA GLY A 236 20.66 -6.02 0.94
C GLY A 236 19.73 -7.14 1.40
N PRO A 237 19.91 -7.67 2.62
CA PRO A 237 19.08 -8.76 3.14
C PRO A 237 17.58 -8.46 3.06
N GLY A 238 16.81 -9.33 2.38
CA GLY A 238 15.39 -9.08 2.09
C GLY A 238 15.13 -8.03 1.00
N GLY A 239 16.16 -7.58 0.29
CA GLY A 239 16.09 -6.55 -0.73
C GLY A 239 15.50 -7.01 -2.07
N THR A 240 15.53 -6.11 -3.04
CA THR A 240 14.95 -6.32 -4.37
C THR A 240 15.81 -7.27 -5.20
N HIS A 241 15.21 -8.29 -5.78
CA HIS A 241 15.88 -9.25 -6.64
C HIS A 241 16.45 -8.56 -7.91
N GLN A 242 17.63 -8.99 -8.39
CA GLN A 242 18.34 -8.40 -9.53
C GLN A 242 17.47 -8.25 -10.79
N MET A 243 16.63 -9.26 -11.08
CA MET A 243 15.73 -9.21 -12.24
C MET A 243 14.63 -8.15 -12.11
N GLN A 244 14.18 -7.84 -10.89
CA GLN A 244 13.24 -6.75 -10.65
C GLN A 244 13.91 -5.40 -10.84
N ILE A 245 15.13 -5.23 -10.31
CA ILE A 245 15.95 -4.01 -10.52
C ILE A 245 16.17 -3.82 -12.02
N MET A 246 16.53 -4.88 -12.74
CA MET A 246 16.69 -4.85 -14.20
C MET A 246 15.41 -4.39 -14.91
N GLY A 247 14.25 -4.90 -14.50
CA GLY A 247 12.94 -4.48 -15.03
C GLY A 247 12.69 -2.97 -14.84
N PHE A 248 13.01 -2.42 -13.66
CA PHE A 248 12.90 -0.99 -13.38
C PHE A 248 13.83 -0.14 -14.24
N LEU A 249 15.09 -0.54 -14.36
CA LEU A 249 16.05 0.15 -15.21
C LEU A 249 15.68 0.09 -16.69
N ASN A 250 15.24 -1.06 -17.19
CA ASN A 250 14.74 -1.21 -18.56
C ASN A 250 13.54 -0.29 -18.82
N SER A 251 12.55 -0.28 -17.94
CA SER A 251 11.39 0.59 -18.05
C SER A 251 11.81 2.07 -18.08
N HIS A 252 12.71 2.48 -17.20
CA HIS A 252 13.17 3.86 -17.09
C HIS A 252 13.90 4.33 -18.36
N PHE A 253 14.93 3.60 -18.79
CA PHE A 253 15.74 3.99 -19.96
C PHE A 253 15.01 3.80 -21.29
N SER A 254 14.09 2.85 -21.39
CA SER A 254 13.21 2.74 -22.57
C SER A 254 12.31 3.95 -22.73
N ARG A 255 11.81 4.51 -21.63
CA ARG A 255 11.02 5.76 -21.65
C ARG A 255 11.87 6.95 -22.12
N ILE A 256 13.09 7.06 -21.61
CA ILE A 256 14.03 8.11 -22.03
C ILE A 256 14.32 7.97 -23.54
N LEU A 257 14.61 6.77 -24.02
CA LEU A 257 14.88 6.52 -25.44
C LEU A 257 13.69 6.87 -26.35
N ARG A 258 12.46 6.57 -25.91
CA ARG A 258 11.24 6.86 -26.70
C ARG A 258 11.04 8.33 -27.03
N ILE A 259 11.57 9.23 -26.21
CA ILE A 259 11.46 10.69 -26.41
C ILE A 259 12.81 11.33 -26.76
N SER A 260 13.88 10.55 -26.76
CA SER A 260 15.22 10.98 -27.13
C SER A 260 15.26 11.31 -28.62
N GLY A 261 15.93 12.41 -28.98
CA GLY A 261 16.00 12.88 -30.34
C GLY A 261 14.74 13.56 -30.88
N LEU A 262 13.64 13.59 -30.10
CA LEU A 262 12.44 14.32 -30.48
C LEU A 262 12.52 15.77 -29.98
N ASP A 263 12.13 16.72 -30.84
CA ASP A 263 12.03 18.14 -30.43
C ASP A 263 10.72 18.41 -29.68
N LEU A 264 10.67 17.95 -28.41
CA LEU A 264 9.52 18.13 -27.56
C LEU A 264 9.65 19.42 -26.75
N SER A 265 8.79 20.38 -27.04
CA SER A 265 8.82 21.72 -26.43
C SER A 265 8.24 21.76 -25.03
N SER A 266 7.32 20.85 -24.67
CA SER A 266 6.60 20.91 -23.40
C SER A 266 6.49 19.54 -22.70
N PRO A 267 6.31 19.54 -21.36
CA PRO A 267 6.00 18.32 -20.61
C PRO A 267 4.70 17.64 -21.05
N GLN A 268 3.73 18.41 -21.59
CA GLN A 268 2.49 17.85 -22.10
C GLN A 268 2.76 17.02 -23.36
N ASN A 269 3.53 17.53 -24.33
CA ASN A 269 3.89 16.80 -25.53
C ASN A 269 4.67 15.51 -25.21
N ALA A 270 5.52 15.56 -24.16
CA ALA A 270 6.21 14.36 -23.68
C ALA A 270 5.25 13.35 -23.04
N ALA A 271 4.24 13.81 -22.30
CA ALA A 271 3.22 12.96 -21.70
C ALA A 271 2.39 12.24 -22.77
N ASP A 272 1.96 12.98 -23.79
CA ASP A 272 1.18 12.44 -24.92
C ASP A 272 1.99 11.37 -25.68
N GLN A 273 3.28 11.65 -25.95
CA GLN A 273 4.18 10.70 -26.62
C GLN A 273 4.46 9.44 -25.80
N LEU A 274 4.50 9.56 -24.48
CA LEU A 274 4.73 8.44 -23.55
C LEU A 274 3.45 7.69 -23.18
N GLY A 275 2.27 8.27 -23.45
CA GLY A 275 0.98 7.75 -23.01
C GLY A 275 0.75 7.95 -21.50
N ASP A 276 1.35 8.98 -20.91
CA ASP A 276 1.24 9.27 -19.48
C ASP A 276 -0.01 10.09 -19.16
N LYS A 277 -0.73 9.69 -18.11
CA LYS A 277 -1.85 10.50 -17.57
C LYS A 277 -1.37 11.72 -16.76
N SER A 278 -0.10 11.76 -16.35
CA SER A 278 0.48 12.80 -15.50
C SER A 278 1.68 13.47 -16.18
N THR A 279 1.63 14.79 -16.28
CA THR A 279 2.72 15.62 -16.80
C THR A 279 3.96 15.66 -15.91
N PHE A 280 3.80 15.37 -14.60
CA PHE A 280 4.93 15.39 -13.65
C PHE A 280 5.99 14.35 -14.00
N ARG A 281 5.56 13.10 -14.26
CA ARG A 281 6.47 12.01 -14.63
C ARG A 281 7.12 12.26 -15.99
N ALA A 282 6.33 12.72 -16.96
CA ALA A 282 6.82 13.06 -18.29
C ALA A 282 7.84 14.21 -18.26
N LYS A 283 7.64 15.23 -17.40
CA LYS A 283 8.59 16.33 -17.19
C LYS A 283 9.96 15.81 -16.73
N LYS A 284 9.99 14.91 -15.77
CA LYS A 284 11.23 14.31 -15.26
C LYS A 284 11.95 13.54 -16.38
N THR A 285 11.22 12.65 -17.08
CA THR A 285 11.76 11.89 -18.21
C THR A 285 12.32 12.81 -19.30
N LEU A 286 11.64 13.91 -19.62
CA LEU A 286 12.11 14.89 -20.62
C LEU A 286 13.40 15.59 -20.18
N GLN A 287 13.51 15.97 -18.91
CA GLN A 287 14.73 16.58 -18.38
C GLN A 287 15.92 15.61 -18.45
N GLU A 288 15.71 14.35 -18.09
CA GLU A 288 16.74 13.32 -18.14
C GLU A 288 17.14 12.97 -19.57
N SER A 289 16.18 12.89 -20.50
CA SER A 289 16.45 12.70 -21.94
C SER A 289 17.30 13.81 -22.52
N ARG A 290 17.02 15.08 -22.18
CA ARG A 290 17.83 16.22 -22.60
C ARG A 290 19.24 16.19 -22.03
N LYS A 291 19.38 15.77 -20.75
CA LYS A 291 20.69 15.65 -20.09
C LYS A 291 21.53 14.53 -20.71
N LEU A 292 20.93 13.37 -20.98
CA LEU A 292 21.62 12.20 -21.52
C LEU A 292 21.94 12.34 -23.00
N GLY A 293 21.00 12.88 -23.78
CA GLY A 293 21.07 13.00 -25.21
C GLY A 293 20.80 11.68 -25.95
N ASP A 294 20.57 11.75 -27.25
CA ASP A 294 20.11 10.62 -28.07
C ASP A 294 21.13 9.47 -28.12
N GLU A 295 22.40 9.78 -28.41
CA GLU A 295 23.46 8.78 -28.57
C GLU A 295 23.73 8.02 -27.26
N ARG A 296 23.72 8.71 -26.11
CA ARG A 296 23.93 8.07 -24.81
C ARG A 296 22.71 7.29 -24.39
N SER A 297 21.50 7.71 -24.74
CA SER A 297 20.26 6.96 -24.51
C SER A 297 20.27 5.61 -25.24
N LYS A 298 20.71 5.58 -26.49
CA LYS A 298 20.93 4.34 -27.26
C LYS A 298 21.96 3.44 -26.61
N LYS A 299 23.09 4.00 -26.16
CA LYS A 299 24.14 3.26 -25.45
C LYS A 299 23.62 2.66 -24.13
N ALA A 300 22.79 3.38 -23.40
CA ALA A 300 22.18 2.85 -22.17
C ALA A 300 21.35 1.59 -22.43
N VAL A 301 20.52 1.59 -23.47
CA VAL A 301 19.71 0.42 -23.84
C VAL A 301 20.58 -0.75 -24.28
N VAL A 302 21.70 -0.51 -24.99
CA VAL A 302 22.65 -1.57 -25.34
C VAL A 302 23.31 -2.16 -24.11
N LEU A 303 23.68 -1.34 -23.12
CA LEU A 303 24.23 -1.83 -21.85
C LEU A 303 23.23 -2.70 -21.07
N LEU A 304 21.98 -2.25 -21.03
CA LEU A 304 20.88 -3.01 -20.39
C LEU A 304 20.65 -4.35 -21.09
N SER A 305 20.60 -4.37 -22.42
CA SER A 305 20.41 -5.61 -23.18
C SER A 305 21.53 -6.62 -22.94
N LYS A 306 22.80 -6.17 -22.85
CA LYS A 306 23.93 -7.04 -22.52
C LYS A 306 23.83 -7.59 -21.11
N ALA A 307 23.52 -6.73 -20.14
CA ALA A 307 23.39 -7.17 -18.76
C ALA A 307 22.20 -8.13 -18.56
N ASP A 308 21.09 -7.97 -19.28
CA ASP A 308 19.97 -8.93 -19.25
C ASP A 308 20.40 -10.33 -19.73
N LEU A 309 21.19 -10.40 -20.80
CA LEU A 309 21.75 -11.66 -21.29
C LEU A 309 22.72 -12.29 -20.27
N ASP A 310 23.57 -11.47 -19.67
CA ASP A 310 24.54 -11.93 -18.67
C ASP A 310 23.83 -12.47 -17.42
N LEU A 311 22.79 -11.79 -16.95
CA LEU A 311 21.94 -12.26 -15.83
C LEU A 311 21.22 -13.58 -16.14
N ARG A 312 20.98 -13.88 -17.42
CA ARG A 312 20.41 -15.15 -17.89
C ARG A 312 21.48 -16.23 -18.16
N GLY A 313 22.73 -15.96 -17.82
CA GLY A 313 23.82 -16.93 -17.88
C GLY A 313 24.66 -16.90 -19.15
N ALA A 314 24.58 -15.87 -20.00
CA ALA A 314 25.34 -15.81 -21.25
C ALA A 314 26.88 -15.81 -21.05
N THR A 315 27.37 -15.21 -19.97
CA THR A 315 28.81 -15.09 -19.71
C THR A 315 29.27 -15.81 -18.44
N GLY A 316 28.38 -16.35 -17.63
CA GLY A 316 28.71 -16.95 -16.32
C GLY A 316 29.19 -15.94 -15.28
N THR A 317 29.07 -14.63 -15.54
CA THR A 317 29.40 -13.59 -14.56
C THR A 317 28.37 -13.63 -13.42
N PRO A 318 28.81 -13.53 -12.14
CA PRO A 318 27.88 -13.47 -11.02
C PRO A 318 26.87 -12.33 -11.17
N PRO A 319 25.57 -12.55 -10.83
CA PRO A 319 24.52 -11.56 -11.00
C PRO A 319 24.81 -10.21 -10.30
N GLU A 320 25.41 -10.25 -9.12
CA GLU A 320 25.80 -9.07 -8.34
C GLU A 320 26.82 -8.22 -9.12
N VAL A 321 27.86 -8.86 -9.66
CA VAL A 321 28.92 -8.19 -10.45
C VAL A 321 28.34 -7.62 -11.74
N THR A 322 27.44 -8.34 -12.39
CA THR A 322 26.75 -7.86 -13.60
C THR A 322 25.97 -6.58 -13.32
N MET A 323 25.22 -6.54 -12.21
CA MET A 323 24.44 -5.37 -11.80
C MET A 323 25.33 -4.19 -11.41
N GLU A 324 26.42 -4.41 -10.68
CA GLU A 324 27.38 -3.37 -10.31
C GLU A 324 28.04 -2.74 -11.55
N LEU A 325 28.50 -3.57 -12.48
CA LEU A 325 29.08 -3.09 -13.74
C LEU A 325 28.08 -2.30 -14.57
N LEU A 326 26.82 -2.78 -14.65
CA LEU A 326 25.75 -2.08 -15.36
C LEU A 326 25.50 -0.70 -14.76
N VAL A 327 25.26 -0.63 -13.46
CA VAL A 327 24.92 0.63 -12.76
C VAL A 327 26.07 1.64 -12.84
N ALA A 328 27.32 1.19 -12.64
CA ALA A 328 28.47 2.07 -12.80
C ALA A 328 28.62 2.61 -14.23
N ARG A 329 28.39 1.77 -15.25
CA ARG A 329 28.46 2.19 -16.65
C ARG A 329 27.32 3.14 -17.03
N LEU A 330 26.11 2.89 -16.54
CA LEU A 330 24.96 3.80 -16.74
C LEU A 330 25.22 5.17 -16.11
N ALA A 331 25.74 5.21 -14.87
CA ALA A 331 26.09 6.48 -14.22
C ALA A 331 27.18 7.26 -14.99
N ASN A 332 28.15 6.55 -15.56
CA ASN A 332 29.18 7.20 -16.39
C ASN A 332 28.65 7.82 -17.69
N LEU A 333 27.47 7.41 -18.19
CA LEU A 333 26.85 8.05 -19.37
C LEU A 333 26.36 9.47 -19.07
N TYR A 334 26.14 9.82 -17.80
CA TYR A 334 25.67 11.14 -17.36
C TYR A 334 26.82 12.11 -17.01
N ARG A 335 28.05 11.64 -17.09
CA ARG A 335 29.26 12.48 -17.04
C ARG A 335 29.55 13.08 -18.43
#